data_31e47151355cece917d7789581c2a576
#
_entry.id   31e47151355cece917d7789581c2a576
#
_cell.length_a   1.000
_cell.length_b   1.000
_cell.length_c   1.000
_cell.angle_alpha   90.00
_cell.angle_beta   90.00
_cell.angle_gamma   90.00
#
_symmetry.space_group_name_H-M   'P 1'
#
loop_
_entity.id
_entity.type
_entity.pdbx_description
1 polymer ?
#
loop_
_entity_poly.entity_id
_entity_poly.type
_entity_poly.pdbx_seq_one_letter_code
_entity_poly.pdbx_strand_id
1 'polypeptide(L)'
;MKTEQRIWTSEKGWDHSEAKINDAQLVLIFIGIEVENQDTLLTSLKSTYPNADLVFCSTAGEIAKDEILDNSAVCTAIHFNQTPIKIKRIEINHTDESESCGIAIANALRADDLKGLFIISEGTITNGDFLVKGVNENIPSSVLVTGGLAGDAGRFTQTFVGVNEIARPGVIVAIGFYGDEIEMSHGSQGGWSEFGPIRTVTSSDKNVLYTLDNGNALELYKRYLGERADELPGAALLFPLCIINEDGSQLVRTILSIDEEKGSMTFAGNIPNGSKVQFMMANFEHLIEGAEMAAAQNASLHQPTLAILISCVGRRIVLGQRTEEELDAVIERIGEQTVYCGFYSNGEISPLRDRVSCALHNQTMTITTFKEKGDILA
;
A
#
# COMPACT_ATOMS: atom_id res chain seq x y z
N MET A 1 21.69 -2.76 10.12
CA MET A 1 20.58 -1.79 10.23
C MET A 1 20.05 -1.75 11.67
N LYS A 2 19.59 -0.61 12.15
CA LYS A 2 18.92 -0.46 13.44
C LYS A 2 17.60 0.26 13.22
N THR A 3 16.59 -0.08 14.01
CA THR A 3 15.27 0.55 13.94
C THR A 3 14.79 0.94 15.32
N GLU A 4 14.08 2.05 15.39
CA GLU A 4 13.39 2.53 16.58
C GLU A 4 12.00 2.96 16.20
N GLN A 5 11.00 2.58 17.00
CA GLN A 5 9.63 2.99 16.78
C GLN A 5 9.11 3.79 17.96
N ARG A 6 8.43 4.89 17.66
CA ARG A 6 7.77 5.78 18.62
C ARG A 6 6.35 6.04 18.17
N ILE A 7 5.44 6.07 19.12
CA ILE A 7 4.01 6.30 18.87
C ILE A 7 3.59 7.58 19.56
N TRP A 8 2.91 8.44 18.83
CA TRP A 8 2.31 9.65 19.35
C TRP A 8 0.78 9.53 19.31
N THR A 9 0.14 9.95 20.39
CA THR A 9 -1.32 10.11 20.48
C THR A 9 -1.68 11.48 21.04
N SER A 10 -2.87 11.99 20.70
CA SER A 10 -3.34 13.28 21.21
C SER A 10 -3.48 13.31 22.74
N GLU A 11 -3.74 12.17 23.36
CA GLU A 11 -3.94 12.07 24.80
C GLU A 11 -2.64 12.02 25.60
N LYS A 12 -1.61 11.31 25.07
CA LYS A 12 -0.39 10.99 25.82
C LYS A 12 0.87 11.68 25.27
N GLY A 13 0.80 12.26 24.05
CA GLY A 13 2.00 12.67 23.33
C GLY A 13 2.83 11.46 22.88
N TRP A 14 4.15 11.61 22.83
CA TRP A 14 5.05 10.49 22.48
C TRP A 14 5.13 9.46 23.63
N ASP A 15 5.09 8.17 23.28
CA ASP A 15 5.23 7.05 24.21
C ASP A 15 6.60 7.00 24.91
N HIS A 16 7.66 7.50 24.25
CA HIS A 16 9.01 7.65 24.78
C HIS A 16 9.52 9.07 24.63
N SER A 17 10.08 9.64 25.69
CA SER A 17 10.58 11.02 25.71
C SER A 17 11.88 11.21 24.92
N GLU A 18 12.74 10.20 24.84
CA GLU A 18 14.06 10.26 24.22
C GLU A 18 14.20 9.26 23.09
N ALA A 19 14.84 9.69 21.99
CA ALA A 19 15.24 8.81 20.91
C ALA A 19 16.48 8.01 21.29
N LYS A 20 16.50 6.74 20.94
CA LYS A 20 17.66 5.85 21.14
C LYS A 20 18.61 5.87 19.93
N ILE A 21 18.09 6.22 18.74
CA ILE A 21 18.84 6.29 17.47
C ILE A 21 18.92 7.76 17.04
N ASN A 22 20.08 8.41 17.28
CA ASN A 22 20.25 9.84 16.94
C ASN A 22 20.81 10.06 15.53
N ASP A 23 21.32 9.02 14.88
CA ASP A 23 21.98 9.00 13.59
C ASP A 23 21.17 8.29 12.50
N ALA A 24 19.84 8.25 12.66
CA ALA A 24 18.92 7.75 11.63
C ALA A 24 19.07 8.56 10.34
N GLN A 25 19.03 7.88 9.19
CA GLN A 25 19.01 8.50 7.88
C GLN A 25 17.61 8.62 7.30
N LEU A 26 16.69 7.78 7.74
CA LEU A 26 15.29 7.77 7.28
C LEU A 26 14.36 7.66 8.48
N VAL A 27 13.28 8.43 8.46
CA VAL A 27 12.16 8.27 9.39
C VAL A 27 10.88 8.18 8.59
N LEU A 28 10.17 7.06 8.70
CA LEU A 28 8.85 6.87 8.14
C LEU A 28 7.80 7.29 9.18
N ILE A 29 6.87 8.15 8.79
CA ILE A 29 5.83 8.66 9.67
C ILE A 29 4.47 8.37 9.03
N PHE A 30 3.74 7.42 9.60
CA PHE A 30 2.37 7.08 9.24
C PHE A 30 1.43 7.78 10.22
N ILE A 31 0.56 8.65 9.69
CA ILE A 31 -0.21 9.56 10.52
C ILE A 31 -1.70 9.54 10.17
N GLY A 32 -2.54 9.38 11.17
CA GLY A 32 -4.00 9.45 11.00
C GLY A 32 -4.44 10.79 10.45
N ILE A 33 -5.41 10.77 9.53
CA ILE A 33 -5.87 11.98 8.82
C ILE A 33 -6.43 13.05 9.76
N GLU A 34 -6.89 12.68 10.95
CA GLU A 34 -7.47 13.59 11.95
C GLU A 34 -6.45 14.12 12.97
N VAL A 35 -5.19 13.72 12.84
CA VAL A 35 -4.14 14.23 13.73
C VAL A 35 -3.90 15.70 13.41
N GLU A 36 -4.26 16.55 14.36
CA GLU A 36 -4.00 17.98 14.31
C GLU A 36 -2.54 18.30 14.66
N ASN A 37 -2.09 19.53 14.37
CA ASN A 37 -0.76 20.03 14.76
C ASN A 37 0.43 19.27 14.14
N GLN A 38 0.31 18.83 12.89
CA GLN A 38 1.38 18.18 12.15
C GLN A 38 2.68 19.01 12.12
N ASP A 39 2.58 20.34 12.14
CA ASP A 39 3.73 21.27 12.26
C ASP A 39 4.55 21.03 13.52
N THR A 40 3.87 20.86 14.65
CA THR A 40 4.52 20.62 15.94
C THR A 40 5.21 19.25 15.95
N LEU A 41 4.55 18.23 15.38
CA LEU A 41 5.13 16.90 15.23
C LEU A 41 6.37 16.94 14.33
N LEU A 42 6.28 17.58 13.17
CA LEU A 42 7.41 17.74 12.23
C LEU A 42 8.58 18.47 12.91
N THR A 43 8.33 19.54 13.62
CA THR A 43 9.37 20.31 14.32
C THR A 43 10.06 19.46 15.40
N SER A 44 9.26 18.73 16.19
CA SER A 44 9.77 17.80 17.20
C SER A 44 10.64 16.70 16.57
N LEU A 45 10.17 16.08 15.50
CA LEU A 45 10.90 15.03 14.81
C LEU A 45 12.20 15.52 14.15
N LYS A 46 12.19 16.72 13.55
CA LYS A 46 13.42 17.35 13.02
C LYS A 46 14.46 17.62 14.09
N SER A 47 14.01 18.03 15.29
CA SER A 47 14.90 18.20 16.42
C SER A 47 15.47 16.89 16.95
N THR A 48 14.65 15.84 16.91
CA THR A 48 15.02 14.51 17.40
C THR A 48 15.94 13.76 16.42
N TYR A 49 15.68 13.89 15.10
CA TYR A 49 16.42 13.21 14.03
C TYR A 49 16.94 14.23 13.01
N PRO A 50 17.95 15.06 13.40
CA PRO A 50 18.36 16.21 12.59
C PRO A 50 19.00 15.86 11.25
N ASN A 51 19.50 14.63 11.10
CA ASN A 51 20.17 14.14 9.89
C ASN A 51 19.30 13.22 9.03
N ALA A 52 18.07 12.93 9.46
CA ALA A 52 17.20 12.02 8.74
C ALA A 52 16.29 12.74 7.75
N ASP A 53 16.02 12.07 6.64
CA ASP A 53 14.88 12.42 5.80
C ASP A 53 13.59 11.92 6.47
N LEU A 54 12.64 12.83 6.70
CA LEU A 54 11.36 12.56 7.33
C LEU A 54 10.29 12.39 6.25
N VAL A 55 9.79 11.17 6.05
CA VAL A 55 8.77 10.84 5.05
C VAL A 55 7.43 10.60 5.73
N PHE A 56 6.43 11.40 5.37
CA PHE A 56 5.08 11.37 5.95
C PHE A 56 4.06 10.86 4.96
N CYS A 57 3.07 10.09 5.42
CA CYS A 57 1.84 9.87 4.69
C CYS A 57 0.63 9.77 5.62
N SER A 58 -0.52 10.27 5.16
CA SER A 58 -1.80 10.04 5.81
C SER A 58 -2.27 8.59 5.60
N THR A 59 -3.11 8.10 6.51
CA THR A 59 -3.47 6.69 6.58
C THR A 59 -4.97 6.48 6.76
N ALA A 60 -5.39 5.24 6.60
CA ALA A 60 -6.69 4.77 7.04
C ALA A 60 -6.56 3.82 8.26
N GLY A 61 -5.56 4.07 9.09
CA GLY A 61 -5.16 3.36 10.29
C GLY A 61 -3.68 3.02 10.25
N GLU A 62 -3.01 3.15 11.39
CA GLU A 62 -1.59 2.97 11.57
C GLU A 62 -1.29 1.58 12.13
N ILE A 63 -0.21 0.94 11.64
CA ILE A 63 0.29 -0.33 12.16
C ILE A 63 1.59 -0.06 12.92
N ALA A 64 1.63 -0.44 14.19
CA ALA A 64 2.80 -0.30 15.04
C ALA A 64 2.97 -1.51 15.96
N LYS A 65 4.13 -2.15 15.92
CA LYS A 65 4.37 -3.38 16.71
C LYS A 65 3.30 -4.44 16.40
N ASP A 66 2.50 -4.80 17.40
CA ASP A 66 1.39 -5.75 17.38
C ASP A 66 0.01 -5.08 17.47
N GLU A 67 -0.05 -3.75 17.26
CA GLU A 67 -1.27 -2.96 17.42
C GLU A 67 -1.67 -2.26 16.11
N ILE A 68 -2.98 -2.08 15.94
CA ILE A 68 -3.57 -1.24 14.90
C ILE A 68 -4.18 -0.03 15.60
N LEU A 69 -3.72 1.14 15.17
CA LEU A 69 -4.06 2.41 15.81
C LEU A 69 -4.91 3.27 14.87
N ASP A 70 -5.63 4.20 15.46
CA ASP A 70 -6.37 5.26 14.79
C ASP A 70 -5.96 6.61 15.33
N ASN A 71 -5.90 7.61 14.44
CA ASN A 71 -5.64 9.01 14.83
C ASN A 71 -4.36 9.18 15.66
N SER A 72 -3.35 8.40 15.32
CA SER A 72 -2.02 8.41 15.90
C SER A 72 -0.96 8.85 14.91
N ALA A 73 0.28 8.99 15.36
CA ALA A 73 1.44 9.07 14.47
C ALA A 73 2.43 7.98 14.86
N VAL A 74 2.65 7.04 13.96
CA VAL A 74 3.66 5.98 14.08
C VAL A 74 4.92 6.43 13.38
N CYS A 75 5.98 6.64 14.15
CA CYS A 75 7.28 7.11 13.69
C CYS A 75 8.29 5.96 13.79
N THR A 76 8.82 5.50 12.67
CA THR A 76 9.85 4.46 12.61
C THR A 76 11.15 5.06 12.06
N ALA A 77 12.12 5.27 12.94
CA ALA A 77 13.45 5.76 12.59
C ALA A 77 14.35 4.58 12.20
N ILE A 78 15.10 4.74 11.13
CA ILE A 78 15.93 3.70 10.53
C ILE A 78 17.36 4.23 10.37
N HIS A 79 18.30 3.51 10.96
CA HIS A 79 19.74 3.70 10.74
C HIS A 79 20.28 2.55 9.88
N PHE A 80 20.77 2.89 8.71
CA PHE A 80 21.48 1.97 7.83
C PHE A 80 22.98 2.00 8.13
N ASN A 81 23.58 0.84 8.29
CA ASN A 81 25.04 0.75 8.54
C ASN A 81 25.85 1.05 7.26
N GLN A 82 25.36 0.54 6.12
CA GLN A 82 26.11 0.59 4.84
C GLN A 82 25.23 0.88 3.62
N THR A 83 23.91 0.93 3.77
CA THR A 83 22.97 1.12 2.65
C THR A 83 22.78 2.61 2.34
N PRO A 84 23.25 3.13 1.22
CA PRO A 84 22.89 4.47 0.76
C PRO A 84 21.41 4.52 0.37
N ILE A 85 20.76 5.63 0.70
CA ILE A 85 19.40 5.93 0.27
C ILE A 85 19.36 7.23 -0.53
N LYS A 86 18.41 7.35 -1.44
CA LYS A 86 18.07 8.62 -2.12
C LYS A 86 16.56 8.77 -2.16
N ILE A 87 16.08 9.99 -1.95
CA ILE A 87 14.66 10.29 -1.97
C ILE A 87 14.34 11.21 -3.14
N LYS A 88 13.29 10.88 -3.85
CA LYS A 88 12.72 11.73 -4.90
C LYS A 88 11.29 12.09 -4.52
N ARG A 89 11.02 13.39 -4.44
CA ARG A 89 9.69 13.97 -4.31
C ARG A 89 9.23 14.50 -5.66
N ILE A 90 7.98 14.27 -6.02
CA ILE A 90 7.32 14.76 -7.23
C ILE A 90 5.95 15.31 -6.85
N GLU A 91 5.50 16.34 -7.56
CA GLU A 91 4.15 16.86 -7.48
C GLU A 91 3.29 16.29 -8.60
N ILE A 92 2.03 15.98 -8.28
CA ILE A 92 1.01 15.56 -9.22
C ILE A 92 -0.23 16.43 -9.01
N ASN A 93 -0.74 17.03 -10.08
CA ASN A 93 -1.92 17.91 -10.03
C ASN A 93 -3.13 17.27 -10.70
N HIS A 94 -2.91 16.38 -11.65
CA HIS A 94 -3.94 15.72 -12.43
C HIS A 94 -3.65 14.24 -12.61
N THR A 95 -4.68 13.41 -12.62
CA THR A 95 -4.59 11.96 -12.78
C THR A 95 -3.81 11.53 -14.04
N ASP A 96 -3.94 12.28 -15.13
CA ASP A 96 -3.25 11.98 -16.39
C ASP A 96 -1.71 12.15 -16.31
N GLU A 97 -1.20 12.80 -15.27
CA GLU A 97 0.24 12.96 -15.01
C GLU A 97 0.86 11.72 -14.33
N SER A 98 0.05 10.73 -13.91
CA SER A 98 0.53 9.60 -13.10
C SER A 98 1.64 8.81 -13.77
N GLU A 99 1.52 8.52 -15.07
CA GLU A 99 2.56 7.80 -15.83
C GLU A 99 3.85 8.62 -15.94
N SER A 100 3.74 9.91 -16.25
CA SER A 100 4.91 10.80 -16.32
C SER A 100 5.60 10.99 -14.96
N CYS A 101 4.85 10.98 -13.87
CA CYS A 101 5.41 10.96 -12.51
C CYS A 101 6.22 9.68 -12.26
N GLY A 102 5.69 8.51 -12.66
CA GLY A 102 6.41 7.24 -12.58
C GLY A 102 7.72 7.24 -13.37
N ILE A 103 7.70 7.74 -14.61
CA ILE A 103 8.89 7.91 -15.44
C ILE A 103 9.91 8.83 -14.77
N ALA A 104 9.46 9.96 -14.20
CA ALA A 104 10.34 10.93 -13.54
C ALA A 104 10.97 10.37 -12.25
N ILE A 105 10.24 9.55 -11.47
CA ILE A 105 10.78 8.80 -10.32
C ILE A 105 11.88 7.86 -10.79
N ALA A 106 11.57 7.02 -11.76
CA ALA A 106 12.48 6.02 -12.29
C ALA A 106 13.78 6.65 -12.79
N ASN A 107 13.68 7.69 -13.62
CA ASN A 107 14.86 8.40 -14.17
C ASN A 107 15.71 9.09 -13.09
N ALA A 108 15.09 9.59 -12.02
CA ALA A 108 15.80 10.27 -10.94
C ALA A 108 16.55 9.30 -10.01
N LEU A 109 16.03 8.10 -9.82
CA LEU A 109 16.55 7.12 -8.85
C LEU A 109 17.32 5.96 -9.49
N ARG A 110 17.22 5.77 -10.80
CA ARG A 110 17.92 4.69 -11.51
C ARG A 110 19.44 4.84 -11.36
N ALA A 111 20.07 3.76 -10.94
CA ALA A 111 21.52 3.58 -10.87
C ALA A 111 21.85 2.08 -10.98
N ASP A 112 23.11 1.76 -11.28
CA ASP A 112 23.54 0.36 -11.48
C ASP A 112 23.44 -0.47 -10.20
N ASP A 113 23.56 0.18 -9.04
CA ASP A 113 23.52 -0.42 -7.71
C ASP A 113 22.16 -0.26 -7.01
N LEU A 114 21.11 0.22 -7.71
CA LEU A 114 19.76 0.32 -7.16
C LEU A 114 19.19 -1.09 -6.94
N LYS A 115 18.78 -1.39 -5.69
CA LYS A 115 18.19 -2.69 -5.29
C LYS A 115 16.67 -2.65 -5.15
N GLY A 116 16.15 -1.55 -4.65
CA GLY A 116 14.72 -1.41 -4.43
C GLY A 116 14.24 0.03 -4.44
N LEU A 117 12.95 0.18 -4.72
CA LEU A 117 12.19 1.42 -4.60
C LEU A 117 11.01 1.18 -3.65
N PHE A 118 10.85 2.08 -2.68
CA PHE A 118 9.63 2.14 -1.88
C PHE A 118 8.91 3.45 -2.20
N ILE A 119 7.66 3.33 -2.71
CA ILE A 119 6.89 4.45 -3.23
C ILE A 119 5.70 4.71 -2.30
N ILE A 120 5.57 5.95 -1.84
CA ILE A 120 4.38 6.46 -1.15
C ILE A 120 3.77 7.54 -2.03
N SER A 121 2.58 7.30 -2.53
CA SER A 121 1.84 8.25 -3.36
C SER A 121 0.63 8.80 -2.62
N GLU A 122 0.25 10.04 -2.91
CA GLU A 122 -1.09 10.46 -2.57
C GLU A 122 -2.10 9.51 -3.22
N GLY A 123 -3.26 9.31 -2.59
CA GLY A 123 -4.16 8.21 -2.90
C GLY A 123 -5.50 8.59 -3.53
N THR A 124 -5.69 9.87 -3.95
CA THR A 124 -6.96 10.35 -4.50
C THR A 124 -6.85 10.85 -5.93
N ILE A 125 -5.75 11.51 -6.28
CA ILE A 125 -5.50 12.04 -7.63
C ILE A 125 -4.73 11.01 -8.48
N THR A 126 -3.80 10.27 -7.86
CA THR A 126 -2.91 9.36 -8.57
C THR A 126 -3.66 8.14 -9.12
N ASN A 127 -3.56 7.90 -10.42
CA ASN A 127 -3.86 6.57 -10.97
C ASN A 127 -2.65 5.66 -10.75
N GLY A 128 -2.78 4.74 -9.79
CA GLY A 128 -1.68 3.86 -9.39
C GLY A 128 -1.21 2.92 -10.50
N ASP A 129 -2.11 2.44 -11.39
CA ASP A 129 -1.71 1.59 -12.53
C ASP A 129 -0.81 2.36 -13.52
N PHE A 130 -1.12 3.62 -13.80
CA PHE A 130 -0.29 4.45 -14.68
C PHE A 130 1.02 4.85 -13.99
N LEU A 131 1.01 5.17 -12.70
CA LEU A 131 2.23 5.43 -11.94
C LEU A 131 3.18 4.24 -12.02
N VAL A 132 2.69 3.05 -11.71
CA VAL A 132 3.45 1.80 -11.71
C VAL A 132 3.94 1.45 -13.12
N LYS A 133 3.13 1.68 -14.16
CA LYS A 133 3.54 1.50 -15.57
C LYS A 133 4.75 2.38 -15.90
N GLY A 134 4.69 3.68 -15.56
CA GLY A 134 5.81 4.60 -15.80
C GLY A 134 7.09 4.18 -15.07
N VAL A 135 6.99 3.62 -13.87
CA VAL A 135 8.13 3.07 -13.14
C VAL A 135 8.68 1.82 -13.83
N ASN A 136 7.84 0.82 -14.09
CA ASN A 136 8.25 -0.47 -14.65
C ASN A 136 8.98 -0.36 -16.01
N GLU A 137 8.53 0.55 -16.86
CA GLU A 137 9.13 0.74 -18.19
C GLU A 137 10.51 1.40 -18.14
N ASN A 138 10.89 1.99 -17.00
CA ASN A 138 12.13 2.79 -16.89
C ASN A 138 13.09 2.31 -15.79
N ILE A 139 12.72 1.29 -15.02
CA ILE A 139 13.56 0.64 -14.00
C ILE A 139 13.92 -0.78 -14.46
N PRO A 140 15.17 -1.27 -14.22
CA PRO A 140 15.51 -2.66 -14.47
C PRO A 140 14.60 -3.61 -13.71
N SER A 141 14.22 -4.69 -14.35
CA SER A 141 13.33 -5.70 -13.77
C SER A 141 13.89 -6.42 -12.53
N SER A 142 15.19 -6.28 -12.25
CA SER A 142 15.84 -6.80 -11.04
C SER A 142 15.63 -5.91 -9.80
N VAL A 143 15.10 -4.69 -9.95
CA VAL A 143 14.83 -3.78 -8.85
C VAL A 143 13.48 -4.08 -8.24
N LEU A 144 13.45 -4.36 -6.95
CA LEU A 144 12.19 -4.58 -6.22
C LEU A 144 11.45 -3.23 -6.05
N VAL A 145 10.22 -3.15 -6.55
CA VAL A 145 9.37 -1.96 -6.38
C VAL A 145 8.16 -2.30 -5.53
N THR A 146 8.04 -1.63 -4.38
CA THR A 146 6.93 -1.80 -3.44
C THR A 146 6.45 -0.45 -2.92
N GLY A 147 5.36 -0.44 -2.17
CA GLY A 147 4.82 0.77 -1.58
C GLY A 147 3.30 0.80 -1.53
N GLY A 148 2.72 1.98 -1.50
CA GLY A 148 1.28 2.14 -1.50
C GLY A 148 0.80 3.58 -1.65
N LEU A 149 -0.50 3.71 -1.77
CA LEU A 149 -1.22 4.97 -1.86
C LEU A 149 -1.70 5.35 -0.46
N ALA A 150 -1.42 6.57 -0.03
CA ALA A 150 -1.88 7.12 1.24
C ALA A 150 -3.39 6.92 1.44
N GLY A 151 -3.82 6.78 2.68
CA GLY A 151 -5.22 6.61 3.07
C GLY A 151 -5.79 7.84 3.76
N ASP A 152 -7.13 7.85 3.94
CA ASP A 152 -7.86 8.94 4.59
C ASP A 152 -9.04 8.41 5.44
N ALA A 153 -8.81 7.38 6.23
CA ALA A 153 -9.83 6.70 7.03
C ALA A 153 -11.00 6.14 6.19
N GLY A 154 -10.75 5.81 4.90
CA GLY A 154 -11.76 5.28 3.99
C GLY A 154 -12.76 6.29 3.45
N ARG A 155 -12.46 7.59 3.53
CA ARG A 155 -13.32 8.66 3.01
C ARG A 155 -13.17 8.89 1.52
N PHE A 156 -12.01 8.51 0.94
CA PHE A 156 -11.64 8.68 -0.46
C PHE A 156 -11.81 10.13 -0.98
N THR A 157 -11.47 11.10 -0.13
CA THR A 157 -11.64 12.52 -0.42
C THR A 157 -10.32 13.26 -0.56
N GLN A 158 -9.37 13.03 0.35
CA GLN A 158 -8.09 13.71 0.34
C GLN A 158 -7.04 12.95 1.15
N THR A 159 -5.86 12.79 0.58
CA THR A 159 -4.70 12.18 1.25
C THR A 159 -3.50 13.10 1.20
N PHE A 160 -2.54 12.90 2.08
CA PHE A 160 -1.38 13.76 2.26
C PHE A 160 -0.08 12.94 2.24
N VAL A 161 0.91 13.44 1.52
CA VAL A 161 2.28 12.89 1.50
C VAL A 161 3.27 14.05 1.59
N GLY A 162 4.40 13.85 2.22
CA GLY A 162 5.46 14.86 2.33
C GLY A 162 6.81 14.28 2.66
N VAL A 163 7.86 15.05 2.40
CA VAL A 163 9.23 14.77 2.84
C VAL A 163 9.88 16.04 3.37
N ASN A 164 10.36 15.99 4.60
CA ASN A 164 11.01 17.12 5.31
C ASN A 164 10.15 18.39 5.42
N GLU A 165 8.90 18.34 5.05
CA GLU A 165 7.92 19.42 5.11
C GLU A 165 6.56 18.84 5.52
N ILE A 166 5.58 19.72 5.79
CA ILE A 166 4.22 19.29 6.11
C ILE A 166 3.67 18.49 4.93
N ALA A 167 3.07 17.36 5.25
CA ALA A 167 2.41 16.53 4.25
C ALA A 167 1.24 17.29 3.60
N ARG A 168 1.10 17.16 2.28
CA ARG A 168 0.06 17.85 1.49
C ARG A 168 -0.46 16.97 0.35
N PRO A 169 -1.64 17.29 -0.20
CA PRO A 169 -2.16 16.61 -1.37
C PRO A 169 -1.23 16.77 -2.58
N GLY A 170 -1.39 15.88 -3.55
CA GLY A 170 -0.68 15.98 -4.82
C GLY A 170 0.83 15.76 -4.71
N VAL A 171 1.29 14.93 -3.79
CA VAL A 171 2.70 14.59 -3.61
C VAL A 171 2.92 13.09 -3.72
N ILE A 172 3.98 12.71 -4.43
CA ILE A 172 4.51 11.35 -4.51
C ILE A 172 5.95 11.38 -4.02
N VAL A 173 6.30 10.46 -3.13
CA VAL A 173 7.66 10.28 -2.61
C VAL A 173 8.13 8.86 -2.93
N ALA A 174 9.33 8.74 -3.47
CA ALA A 174 9.97 7.45 -3.70
C ALA A 174 11.34 7.42 -3.01
N ILE A 175 11.63 6.32 -2.35
CA ILE A 175 12.88 6.05 -1.65
C ILE A 175 13.62 4.96 -2.40
N GLY A 176 14.81 5.25 -2.91
CA GLY A 176 15.71 4.27 -3.53
C GLY A 176 16.73 3.75 -2.50
N PHE A 177 16.91 2.43 -2.50
CA PHE A 177 17.89 1.72 -1.68
C PHE A 177 19.01 1.17 -2.57
N TYR A 178 20.27 1.42 -2.21
CA TYR A 178 21.42 1.15 -3.07
C TYR A 178 22.47 0.28 -2.38
N GLY A 179 23.28 -0.37 -3.23
CA GLY A 179 24.40 -1.21 -2.78
C GLY A 179 23.99 -2.65 -2.47
N ASP A 180 25.01 -3.50 -2.27
CA ASP A 180 24.79 -4.95 -2.11
C ASP A 180 24.54 -5.40 -0.68
N GLU A 181 24.61 -4.47 0.29
CA GLU A 181 24.39 -4.79 1.70
C GLU A 181 22.94 -4.90 2.09
N ILE A 182 22.05 -4.18 1.39
CA ILE A 182 20.62 -4.27 1.65
C ILE A 182 20.01 -5.54 1.03
N GLU A 183 19.29 -6.28 1.82
CA GLU A 183 18.44 -7.38 1.40
C GLU A 183 16.97 -6.98 1.60
N MET A 184 16.18 -7.14 0.55
CA MET A 184 14.75 -6.82 0.55
C MET A 184 13.97 -8.01 0.02
N SER A 185 12.80 -8.26 0.61
CA SER A 185 11.84 -9.25 0.14
C SER A 185 10.43 -8.67 0.17
N HIS A 186 9.52 -9.31 -0.51
CA HIS A 186 8.12 -8.89 -0.53
C HIS A 186 7.17 -10.07 -0.51
N GLY A 187 5.94 -9.79 -0.14
CA GLY A 187 4.81 -10.69 -0.32
C GLY A 187 3.52 -9.91 -0.45
N SER A 188 2.58 -10.44 -1.23
CA SER A 188 1.27 -9.81 -1.44
C SER A 188 0.20 -10.86 -1.67
N GLN A 189 -0.90 -10.78 -0.94
CA GLN A 189 -2.02 -11.73 -1.08
C GLN A 189 -3.34 -11.10 -0.61
N GLY A 190 -4.45 -11.45 -1.31
CA GLY A 190 -5.80 -10.97 -0.99
C GLY A 190 -6.58 -11.93 -0.08
N GLY A 191 -6.64 -13.20 -0.43
CA GLY A 191 -7.48 -14.18 0.28
C GLY A 191 -8.97 -14.10 -0.09
N TRP A 192 -9.31 -13.59 -1.26
CA TRP A 192 -10.67 -13.48 -1.75
C TRP A 192 -11.16 -14.79 -2.34
N SER A 193 -12.45 -15.13 -2.13
CA SER A 193 -13.07 -16.31 -2.71
C SER A 193 -13.76 -16.00 -4.03
N GLU A 194 -13.62 -16.89 -5.00
CA GLU A 194 -14.29 -16.77 -6.30
C GLU A 194 -15.81 -16.82 -6.16
N PHE A 195 -16.51 -15.96 -6.90
CA PHE A 195 -17.95 -15.84 -6.87
C PHE A 195 -18.55 -15.66 -8.27
N GLY A 196 -19.29 -16.63 -8.72
CA GLY A 196 -19.88 -16.63 -10.06
C GLY A 196 -18.92 -17.03 -11.19
N PRO A 197 -19.37 -17.01 -12.45
CA PRO A 197 -18.57 -17.39 -13.60
C PRO A 197 -17.64 -16.29 -14.08
N ILE A 198 -16.60 -16.69 -14.80
CA ILE A 198 -15.71 -15.76 -15.52
C ILE A 198 -16.48 -15.06 -16.63
N ARG A 199 -16.28 -13.76 -16.76
CA ARG A 199 -16.89 -12.86 -17.75
C ARG A 199 -15.80 -12.16 -18.57
N THR A 200 -16.21 -11.55 -19.68
CA THR A 200 -15.33 -10.74 -20.52
C THR A 200 -15.75 -9.28 -20.42
N VAL A 201 -14.77 -8.39 -20.16
CA VAL A 201 -14.98 -6.95 -20.25
C VAL A 201 -15.17 -6.56 -21.72
N THR A 202 -16.36 -6.08 -22.07
CA THR A 202 -16.68 -5.69 -23.45
C THR A 202 -16.72 -4.18 -23.65
N SER A 203 -16.84 -3.39 -22.59
CA SER A 203 -16.68 -1.93 -22.62
C SER A 203 -16.22 -1.40 -21.28
N SER A 204 -15.10 -0.68 -21.29
CA SER A 204 -14.57 0.07 -20.15
C SER A 204 -13.79 1.29 -20.64
N ASP A 205 -13.64 2.29 -19.79
CA ASP A 205 -12.76 3.44 -19.97
C ASP A 205 -11.94 3.66 -18.70
N LYS A 206 -10.61 3.41 -18.78
CA LYS A 206 -9.71 3.43 -17.61
C LYS A 206 -10.26 2.52 -16.50
N ASN A 207 -10.68 3.13 -15.39
CA ASN A 207 -11.22 2.45 -14.21
C ASN A 207 -12.76 2.39 -14.16
N VAL A 208 -13.45 2.75 -15.23
CA VAL A 208 -14.93 2.71 -15.32
C VAL A 208 -15.36 1.55 -16.20
N LEU A 209 -16.13 0.63 -15.64
CA LEU A 209 -16.68 -0.54 -16.33
C LEU A 209 -18.15 -0.30 -16.72
N TYR A 210 -18.46 -0.51 -18.01
CA TYR A 210 -19.80 -0.35 -18.55
C TYR A 210 -20.48 -1.67 -18.89
N THR A 211 -19.78 -2.59 -19.56
CA THR A 211 -20.39 -3.84 -20.01
C THR A 211 -19.51 -5.08 -19.77
N LEU A 212 -20.18 -6.17 -19.40
CA LEU A 212 -19.64 -7.54 -19.33
C LEU A 212 -20.44 -8.43 -20.28
N ASP A 213 -19.75 -9.19 -21.14
CA ASP A 213 -20.38 -10.09 -22.16
C ASP A 213 -21.47 -9.36 -22.98
N ASN A 214 -21.26 -8.09 -23.32
CA ASN A 214 -22.17 -7.18 -24.03
C ASN A 214 -23.46 -6.81 -23.23
N GLY A 215 -23.56 -7.18 -21.96
CA GLY A 215 -24.63 -6.77 -21.06
C GLY A 215 -24.20 -5.65 -20.11
N ASN A 216 -25.18 -4.94 -19.53
CA ASN A 216 -24.91 -3.89 -18.53
C ASN A 216 -24.23 -4.51 -17.29
N ALA A 217 -23.07 -3.95 -16.92
CA ALA A 217 -22.23 -4.50 -15.85
C ALA A 217 -22.86 -4.30 -14.48
N LEU A 218 -23.45 -3.12 -14.21
CA LEU A 218 -24.07 -2.81 -12.91
C LEU A 218 -25.35 -3.67 -12.70
N GLU A 219 -26.18 -3.82 -13.73
CA GLU A 219 -27.37 -4.68 -13.64
C GLU A 219 -26.99 -6.15 -13.39
N LEU A 220 -25.93 -6.62 -14.06
CA LEU A 220 -25.41 -7.96 -13.82
C LEU A 220 -24.92 -8.10 -12.38
N TYR A 221 -24.14 -7.13 -11.88
CA TYR A 221 -23.62 -7.11 -10.53
C TYR A 221 -24.72 -7.14 -9.48
N LYS A 222 -25.75 -6.29 -9.63
CA LYS A 222 -26.93 -6.27 -8.73
C LYS A 222 -27.66 -7.61 -8.69
N ARG A 223 -27.75 -8.32 -9.81
CA ARG A 223 -28.36 -9.67 -9.84
C ARG A 223 -27.54 -10.68 -9.01
N TYR A 224 -26.21 -10.56 -8.99
CA TYR A 224 -25.36 -11.41 -8.14
C TYR A 224 -25.52 -11.08 -6.67
N LEU A 225 -25.64 -9.79 -6.32
CA LEU A 225 -25.81 -9.35 -4.93
C LEU A 225 -27.19 -9.73 -4.35
N GLY A 226 -28.23 -9.87 -5.21
CA GLY A 226 -29.59 -10.12 -4.74
C GLY A 226 -30.09 -9.00 -3.82
N GLU A 227 -30.58 -9.35 -2.64
CA GLU A 227 -31.10 -8.38 -1.66
C GLU A 227 -30.04 -7.36 -1.19
N ARG A 228 -28.75 -7.72 -1.23
CA ARG A 228 -27.66 -6.79 -0.87
C ARG A 228 -27.42 -5.69 -1.90
N ALA A 229 -28.06 -5.72 -3.06
CA ALA A 229 -27.96 -4.65 -4.04
C ALA A 229 -28.49 -3.31 -3.52
N ASP A 230 -29.43 -3.35 -2.57
CA ASP A 230 -30.00 -2.15 -1.94
C ASP A 230 -29.00 -1.48 -0.97
N GLU A 231 -27.93 -2.19 -0.57
CA GLU A 231 -26.86 -1.70 0.31
C GLU A 231 -25.70 -1.05 -0.47
N LEU A 232 -25.79 -0.96 -1.81
CA LEU A 232 -24.75 -0.32 -2.63
C LEU A 232 -24.70 1.20 -2.38
N PRO A 233 -23.49 1.80 -2.41
CA PRO A 233 -22.18 1.20 -2.75
C PRO A 233 -21.49 0.46 -1.60
N GLY A 234 -21.98 0.52 -0.37
CA GLY A 234 -21.30 -0.07 0.79
C GLY A 234 -21.05 -1.58 0.67
N ALA A 235 -22.06 -2.34 0.21
CA ALA A 235 -21.93 -3.79 0.01
C ALA A 235 -20.85 -4.18 -1.01
N ALA A 236 -20.44 -3.27 -1.89
CA ALA A 236 -19.46 -3.55 -2.92
C ALA A 236 -18.06 -3.89 -2.37
N LEU A 237 -17.74 -3.45 -1.15
CA LEU A 237 -16.48 -3.80 -0.48
C LEU A 237 -16.38 -5.31 -0.19
N LEU A 238 -17.52 -5.99 -0.01
CA LEU A 238 -17.60 -7.43 0.23
C LEU A 238 -17.54 -8.27 -1.07
N PHE A 239 -17.73 -7.62 -2.22
CA PHE A 239 -17.85 -8.30 -3.52
C PHE A 239 -17.02 -7.58 -4.60
N PRO A 240 -15.69 -7.55 -4.47
CA PRO A 240 -14.82 -6.92 -5.46
C PRO A 240 -14.80 -7.71 -6.77
N LEU A 241 -14.17 -7.12 -7.79
CA LEU A 241 -13.94 -7.75 -9.09
C LEU A 241 -12.47 -8.19 -9.19
N CYS A 242 -12.23 -9.40 -9.67
CA CYS A 242 -10.90 -9.90 -9.98
C CYS A 242 -10.66 -9.86 -11.49
N ILE A 243 -9.54 -9.30 -11.91
CA ILE A 243 -9.00 -9.42 -13.27
C ILE A 243 -8.12 -10.67 -13.29
N ILE A 244 -8.36 -11.56 -14.26
CA ILE A 244 -7.58 -12.77 -14.49
C ILE A 244 -6.67 -12.52 -15.68
N ASN A 245 -5.37 -12.43 -15.45
CA ASN A 245 -4.38 -12.24 -16.48
C ASN A 245 -4.15 -13.53 -17.28
N GLU A 246 -3.54 -13.44 -18.47
CA GLU A 246 -3.27 -14.59 -19.36
C GLU A 246 -2.37 -15.65 -18.72
N ASP A 247 -1.49 -15.26 -17.80
CA ASP A 247 -0.62 -16.16 -17.04
C ASP A 247 -1.28 -16.76 -15.78
N GLY A 248 -2.58 -16.47 -15.57
CA GLY A 248 -3.35 -16.93 -14.43
C GLY A 248 -3.16 -16.11 -13.17
N SER A 249 -2.32 -15.07 -13.18
CA SER A 249 -2.24 -14.14 -12.03
C SER A 249 -3.52 -13.33 -11.91
N GLN A 250 -3.85 -12.96 -10.67
CA GLN A 250 -5.10 -12.31 -10.32
C GLN A 250 -4.83 -10.91 -9.74
N LEU A 251 -5.63 -9.93 -10.17
CA LEU A 251 -5.64 -8.58 -9.63
C LEU A 251 -7.06 -8.22 -9.17
N VAL A 252 -7.24 -8.10 -7.87
CA VAL A 252 -8.52 -7.66 -7.31
C VAL A 252 -8.69 -6.16 -7.48
N ARG A 253 -9.90 -5.72 -7.76
CA ARG A 253 -10.29 -4.31 -7.96
C ARG A 253 -11.48 -3.96 -7.07
N THR A 254 -11.27 -2.99 -6.19
CA THR A 254 -12.32 -2.44 -5.33
C THR A 254 -13.28 -1.59 -6.15
N ILE A 255 -14.57 -1.77 -5.97
CA ILE A 255 -15.61 -0.89 -6.51
C ILE A 255 -15.74 0.31 -5.58
N LEU A 256 -15.48 1.52 -6.08
CA LEU A 256 -15.55 2.78 -5.34
C LEU A 256 -16.92 3.43 -5.41
N SER A 257 -17.55 3.37 -6.58
CA SER A 257 -18.86 3.99 -6.80
C SER A 257 -19.62 3.32 -7.95
N ILE A 258 -20.91 3.59 -8.00
CA ILE A 258 -21.82 3.17 -9.06
C ILE A 258 -22.52 4.38 -9.67
N ASP A 259 -22.85 4.31 -10.96
CA ASP A 259 -23.66 5.30 -11.69
C ASP A 259 -24.88 4.58 -12.26
N GLU A 260 -26.03 4.81 -11.63
CA GLU A 260 -27.29 4.17 -11.99
C GLU A 260 -27.80 4.58 -13.38
N GLU A 261 -27.55 5.83 -13.78
CA GLU A 261 -28.04 6.33 -15.08
C GLU A 261 -27.25 5.72 -16.23
N LYS A 262 -25.92 5.58 -16.05
CA LYS A 262 -25.05 4.98 -17.05
C LYS A 262 -24.95 3.46 -16.93
N GLY A 263 -25.43 2.89 -15.82
CA GLY A 263 -25.28 1.49 -15.52
C GLY A 263 -23.82 1.05 -15.36
N SER A 264 -22.97 1.93 -14.83
CA SER A 264 -21.52 1.72 -14.75
C SER A 264 -21.01 1.63 -13.32
N MET A 265 -19.83 1.07 -13.17
CA MET A 265 -19.11 0.94 -11.90
C MET A 265 -17.72 1.54 -12.03
N THR A 266 -17.29 2.35 -11.05
CA THR A 266 -15.94 2.92 -10.97
C THR A 266 -15.10 2.16 -9.97
N PHE A 267 -13.87 1.81 -10.35
CA PHE A 267 -12.95 0.99 -9.56
C PHE A 267 -11.74 1.78 -9.08
N ALA A 268 -11.06 1.25 -8.06
CA ALA A 268 -9.81 1.81 -7.52
C ALA A 268 -8.58 1.60 -8.44
N GLY A 269 -8.71 0.81 -9.50
CA GLY A 269 -7.69 0.61 -10.53
C GLY A 269 -8.32 0.34 -11.88
N ASN A 270 -7.51 0.32 -12.93
CA ASN A 270 -7.98 0.17 -14.32
C ASN A 270 -8.62 -1.19 -14.58
N ILE A 271 -9.62 -1.21 -15.45
CA ILE A 271 -10.32 -2.40 -15.95
C ILE A 271 -10.13 -2.46 -17.48
N PRO A 272 -9.12 -3.18 -18.01
CA PRO A 272 -8.85 -3.17 -19.44
C PRO A 272 -9.93 -3.87 -20.25
N ASN A 273 -10.29 -3.30 -21.42
CA ASN A 273 -11.16 -3.97 -22.39
C ASN A 273 -10.59 -5.32 -22.83
N GLY A 274 -11.45 -6.32 -22.98
CA GLY A 274 -11.08 -7.69 -23.35
C GLY A 274 -10.59 -8.57 -22.20
N SER A 275 -10.35 -8.00 -21.01
CA SER A 275 -9.93 -8.76 -19.82
C SER A 275 -10.97 -9.81 -19.44
N LYS A 276 -10.48 -10.93 -18.89
CA LYS A 276 -11.29 -11.88 -18.17
C LYS A 276 -11.42 -11.43 -16.73
N VAL A 277 -12.64 -11.41 -16.22
CA VAL A 277 -12.93 -10.97 -14.86
C VAL A 277 -13.88 -11.95 -14.16
N GLN A 278 -13.81 -11.98 -12.84
CA GLN A 278 -14.69 -12.78 -12.00
C GLN A 278 -15.04 -11.98 -10.75
N PHE A 279 -16.27 -12.00 -10.32
CA PHE A 279 -16.64 -11.44 -9.02
C PHE A 279 -16.04 -12.30 -7.91
N MET A 280 -15.66 -11.64 -6.84
CA MET A 280 -15.12 -12.27 -5.65
C MET A 280 -16.07 -12.00 -4.48
N MET A 281 -15.92 -12.75 -3.40
CA MET A 281 -16.60 -12.47 -2.15
C MET A 281 -15.68 -12.59 -0.95
N ALA A 282 -15.96 -11.80 0.07
CA ALA A 282 -15.24 -11.84 1.33
C ALA A 282 -15.51 -13.15 2.08
N ASN A 283 -14.42 -13.73 2.58
CA ASN A 283 -14.43 -14.76 3.62
C ASN A 283 -13.37 -14.34 4.65
N PHE A 284 -13.75 -14.09 5.88
CA PHE A 284 -12.86 -13.54 6.91
C PHE A 284 -11.67 -14.45 7.18
N GLU A 285 -11.88 -15.76 7.26
CA GLU A 285 -10.78 -16.71 7.46
C GLU A 285 -9.79 -16.67 6.29
N HIS A 286 -10.28 -16.68 5.05
CA HIS A 286 -9.42 -16.61 3.88
C HIS A 286 -8.67 -15.26 3.77
N LEU A 287 -9.26 -14.15 4.25
CA LEU A 287 -8.56 -12.86 4.31
C LEU A 287 -7.38 -12.92 5.29
N ILE A 288 -7.58 -13.50 6.48
CA ILE A 288 -6.53 -13.68 7.48
C ILE A 288 -5.45 -14.64 6.96
N GLU A 289 -5.85 -15.79 6.39
CA GLU A 289 -4.93 -16.72 5.71
C GLU A 289 -4.16 -16.01 4.58
N GLY A 290 -4.81 -15.08 3.86
CA GLY A 290 -4.17 -14.26 2.84
C GLY A 290 -3.03 -13.41 3.40
N ALA A 291 -3.19 -12.82 4.59
CA ALA A 291 -2.13 -12.07 5.25
C ALA A 291 -0.96 -13.00 5.68
N GLU A 292 -1.27 -14.19 6.23
CA GLU A 292 -0.27 -15.21 6.53
C GLU A 292 0.51 -15.64 5.25
N MET A 293 -0.21 -15.88 4.15
CA MET A 293 0.41 -16.25 2.87
C MET A 293 1.30 -15.14 2.30
N ALA A 294 0.91 -13.87 2.45
CA ALA A 294 1.76 -12.74 2.10
C ALA A 294 3.05 -12.73 2.94
N ALA A 295 2.93 -13.00 4.23
CA ALA A 295 4.08 -13.13 5.13
C ALA A 295 4.97 -14.32 4.73
N ALA A 296 4.39 -15.45 4.35
CA ALA A 296 5.12 -16.64 3.92
C ALA A 296 5.95 -16.42 2.65
N GLN A 297 5.53 -15.53 1.75
CA GLN A 297 6.30 -15.17 0.55
C GLN A 297 7.62 -14.45 0.89
N ASN A 298 7.75 -13.87 2.07
CA ASN A 298 8.96 -13.23 2.58
C ASN A 298 10.00 -14.22 3.15
N ALA A 299 9.74 -15.52 3.10
CA ALA A 299 10.61 -16.54 3.69
C ALA A 299 12.05 -16.60 3.13
N SER A 300 12.32 -15.95 1.98
CA SER A 300 13.66 -15.79 1.44
C SER A 300 14.55 -14.90 2.32
N LEU A 301 13.96 -13.97 3.06
CA LEU A 301 14.67 -13.09 4.01
C LEU A 301 14.39 -13.56 5.44
N HIS A 302 15.28 -14.41 5.95
CA HIS A 302 15.15 -14.95 7.29
C HIS A 302 15.43 -13.90 8.36
N GLN A 303 14.53 -13.73 9.32
CA GLN A 303 14.61 -12.76 10.43
C GLN A 303 14.92 -11.34 9.93
N PRO A 304 13.99 -10.67 9.24
CA PRO A 304 14.17 -9.28 8.83
C PRO A 304 14.22 -8.34 10.04
N THR A 305 14.98 -7.25 9.91
CA THR A 305 15.05 -6.22 10.96
C THR A 305 13.79 -5.33 10.95
N LEU A 306 13.22 -5.13 9.77
CA LEU A 306 12.03 -4.28 9.57
C LEU A 306 11.07 -4.96 8.58
N ALA A 307 9.78 -4.90 8.90
CA ALA A 307 8.69 -5.22 7.99
C ALA A 307 7.74 -4.01 7.86
N ILE A 308 7.53 -3.55 6.63
CA ILE A 308 6.54 -2.50 6.34
C ILE A 308 5.31 -3.19 5.76
N LEU A 309 4.19 -3.05 6.45
CA LEU A 309 2.90 -3.64 6.11
C LEU A 309 2.01 -2.56 5.49
N ILE A 310 1.54 -2.80 4.27
CA ILE A 310 0.55 -1.94 3.63
C ILE A 310 -0.66 -2.81 3.29
N SER A 311 -1.74 -2.59 4.02
CA SER A 311 -2.99 -3.32 3.85
C SER A 311 -4.07 -2.40 3.28
N CYS A 312 -4.92 -2.92 2.42
CA CYS A 312 -6.03 -2.14 1.87
C CYS A 312 -7.03 -1.74 2.95
N VAL A 313 -7.47 -0.47 2.94
CA VAL A 313 -8.55 -0.01 3.83
C VAL A 313 -9.83 -0.80 3.66
N GLY A 314 -10.10 -1.30 2.45
CA GLY A 314 -11.26 -2.17 2.20
C GLY A 314 -11.20 -3.47 2.99
N ARG A 315 -10.02 -4.07 3.17
CA ARG A 315 -9.84 -5.24 4.06
C ARG A 315 -10.16 -4.90 5.50
N ARG A 316 -9.64 -3.76 5.99
CA ARG A 316 -9.91 -3.28 7.34
C ARG A 316 -11.41 -3.13 7.60
N ILE A 317 -12.12 -2.47 6.67
CA ILE A 317 -13.58 -2.28 6.78
C ILE A 317 -14.31 -3.62 6.79
N VAL A 318 -13.90 -4.57 5.94
CA VAL A 318 -14.51 -5.90 5.85
C VAL A 318 -14.26 -6.72 7.12
N LEU A 319 -13.02 -6.76 7.61
CA LEU A 319 -12.65 -7.52 8.83
C LEU A 319 -13.25 -6.89 10.11
N GLY A 320 -13.41 -5.57 10.13
CA GLY A 320 -13.98 -4.86 11.27
C GLY A 320 -13.24 -5.15 12.58
N GLN A 321 -13.90 -5.75 13.56
CA GLN A 321 -13.30 -6.10 14.85
C GLN A 321 -12.24 -7.22 14.77
N ARG A 322 -12.17 -7.95 13.66
CA ARG A 322 -11.16 -9.00 13.43
C ARG A 322 -9.92 -8.50 12.70
N THR A 323 -9.77 -7.20 12.53
CA THR A 323 -8.65 -6.61 11.78
C THR A 323 -7.30 -6.96 12.40
N GLU A 324 -7.20 -7.03 13.74
CA GLU A 324 -5.98 -7.41 14.45
C GLU A 324 -5.51 -8.83 14.12
N GLU A 325 -6.42 -9.75 13.83
CA GLU A 325 -6.08 -11.14 13.49
C GLU A 325 -5.22 -11.25 12.21
N GLU A 326 -5.36 -10.31 11.26
CA GLU A 326 -4.47 -10.30 10.08
C GLU A 326 -3.05 -9.87 10.42
N LEU A 327 -2.86 -8.98 11.40
CA LEU A 327 -1.55 -8.57 11.88
C LEU A 327 -0.88 -9.70 12.69
N ASP A 328 -1.64 -10.33 13.57
CA ASP A 328 -1.18 -11.49 14.34
C ASP A 328 -0.67 -12.61 13.43
N ALA A 329 -1.42 -12.95 12.38
CA ALA A 329 -1.03 -13.96 11.40
C ALA A 329 0.30 -13.62 10.68
N VAL A 330 0.55 -12.33 10.40
CA VAL A 330 1.82 -11.88 9.83
C VAL A 330 2.96 -12.02 10.84
N ILE A 331 2.75 -11.59 12.09
CA ILE A 331 3.75 -11.63 13.16
C ILE A 331 4.14 -13.07 13.50
N GLU A 332 3.17 -13.97 13.64
CA GLU A 332 3.43 -15.40 13.87
C GLU A 332 4.29 -16.01 12.77
N ARG A 333 4.13 -15.54 11.53
CA ARG A 333 4.84 -16.09 10.37
C ARG A 333 6.25 -15.54 10.19
N ILE A 334 6.46 -14.24 10.43
CA ILE A 334 7.76 -13.56 10.24
C ILE A 334 8.61 -13.61 11.51
N GLY A 335 7.99 -13.44 12.69
CA GLY A 335 8.63 -13.53 14.00
C GLY A 335 8.59 -12.24 14.82
N GLU A 336 8.49 -12.38 16.13
CA GLU A 336 8.30 -11.29 17.10
C GLU A 336 9.49 -10.31 17.21
N GLN A 337 10.68 -10.69 16.74
CA GLN A 337 11.88 -9.82 16.84
C GLN A 337 11.96 -8.78 15.73
N THR A 338 11.11 -8.89 14.71
CA THR A 338 11.02 -7.90 13.62
C THR A 338 10.29 -6.66 14.11
N VAL A 339 10.76 -5.47 13.71
CA VAL A 339 9.98 -4.25 13.92
C VAL A 339 8.93 -4.12 12.82
N TYR A 340 7.67 -4.04 13.22
CA TYR A 340 6.53 -3.90 12.32
C TYR A 340 6.07 -2.46 12.30
N CYS A 341 5.95 -1.87 11.11
CA CYS A 341 5.28 -0.60 10.89
C CYS A 341 4.48 -0.66 9.60
N GLY A 342 3.53 0.23 9.45
CA GLY A 342 2.75 0.25 8.23
C GLY A 342 1.47 1.06 8.36
N PHE A 343 0.60 0.89 7.37
CA PHE A 343 -0.66 1.62 7.35
C PHE A 343 -1.71 0.94 6.46
N TYR A 344 -2.97 1.29 6.71
CA TYR A 344 -4.08 0.98 5.82
C TYR A 344 -4.18 2.03 4.71
N SER A 345 -4.21 1.54 3.47
CA SER A 345 -3.98 2.30 2.24
C SER A 345 -5.21 2.36 1.34
N ASN A 346 -5.21 3.29 0.39
CA ASN A 346 -6.17 3.33 -0.70
C ASN A 346 -5.76 2.44 -1.90
N GLY A 347 -4.56 1.85 -1.86
CA GLY A 347 -4.05 0.93 -2.86
C GLY A 347 -2.61 0.53 -2.55
N GLU A 348 -2.26 -0.69 -2.89
CA GLU A 348 -0.97 -1.31 -2.60
C GLU A 348 -0.12 -1.43 -3.87
N ILE A 349 1.19 -1.21 -3.77
CA ILE A 349 2.16 -1.38 -4.84
C ILE A 349 3.08 -2.53 -4.47
N SER A 350 3.06 -3.61 -5.25
CA SER A 350 3.90 -4.79 -5.03
C SER A 350 4.06 -5.57 -6.33
N PRO A 351 5.15 -6.34 -6.51
CA PRO A 351 5.23 -7.26 -7.62
C PRO A 351 4.07 -8.26 -7.64
N LEU A 352 3.63 -8.62 -8.84
CA LEU A 352 2.77 -9.79 -9.03
C LEU A 352 3.56 -11.06 -8.71
N ARG A 353 2.88 -12.13 -8.26
CA ARG A 353 3.46 -13.46 -8.06
C ARG A 353 4.35 -13.83 -9.24
N ASP A 354 5.57 -14.21 -8.94
CA ASP A 354 6.58 -14.67 -9.92
C ASP A 354 6.92 -13.68 -11.04
N ARG A 355 6.44 -12.43 -10.95
CA ARG A 355 6.77 -11.36 -11.90
C ARG A 355 7.76 -10.38 -11.30
N VAL A 356 8.62 -9.91 -12.16
CA VAL A 356 9.64 -8.90 -11.84
C VAL A 356 9.05 -7.48 -11.85
N SER A 357 7.91 -7.25 -12.50
CA SER A 357 7.23 -5.96 -12.57
C SER A 357 6.21 -5.80 -11.45
N CYS A 358 6.17 -4.63 -10.82
CA CYS A 358 5.14 -4.31 -9.83
C CYS A 358 3.80 -3.99 -10.48
N ALA A 359 2.74 -4.11 -9.69
CA ALA A 359 1.38 -3.74 -10.06
C ALA A 359 0.72 -2.93 -8.94
N LEU A 360 -0.32 -2.18 -9.29
CA LEU A 360 -1.26 -1.68 -8.31
C LEU A 360 -2.17 -2.83 -7.88
N HIS A 361 -2.24 -3.06 -6.59
CA HIS A 361 -3.16 -4.00 -5.96
C HIS A 361 -4.25 -3.26 -5.22
N ASN A 362 -5.39 -3.91 -5.06
CA ASN A 362 -6.42 -3.52 -4.12
C ASN A 362 -6.83 -4.76 -3.33
N GLN A 363 -7.32 -4.56 -2.12
CA GLN A 363 -7.84 -5.64 -1.28
C GLN A 363 -6.77 -6.69 -0.91
N THR A 364 -5.49 -6.28 -0.85
CA THR A 364 -4.38 -7.16 -0.47
C THR A 364 -3.72 -6.69 0.84
N MET A 365 -3.08 -7.62 1.53
CA MET A 365 -1.99 -7.34 2.45
C MET A 365 -0.70 -7.41 1.65
N THR A 366 0.08 -6.32 1.62
CA THR A 366 1.43 -6.31 1.05
C THR A 366 2.46 -6.07 2.13
N ILE A 367 3.55 -6.82 2.07
CA ILE A 367 4.61 -6.79 3.08
C ILE A 367 5.93 -6.59 2.37
N THR A 368 6.70 -5.60 2.81
CA THR A 368 8.08 -5.40 2.36
C THR A 368 9.00 -5.57 3.55
N THR A 369 9.93 -6.50 3.46
CA THR A 369 10.90 -6.75 4.53
C THR A 369 12.30 -6.28 4.17
N PHE A 370 13.04 -5.84 5.19
CA PHE A 370 14.37 -5.25 5.05
C PHE A 370 15.34 -5.82 6.06
N LYS A 371 16.59 -6.04 5.62
CA LYS A 371 17.71 -6.43 6.44
C LYS A 371 19.01 -5.97 5.78
N GLU A 372 20.03 -5.59 6.54
CA GLU A 372 21.40 -5.50 6.02
C GLU A 372 22.16 -6.80 6.29
N LYS A 373 23.07 -7.18 5.38
CA LYS A 373 23.93 -8.35 5.57
C LYS A 373 24.73 -8.20 6.86
N GLY A 374 24.77 -9.27 7.64
CA GLY A 374 25.47 -9.26 8.93
C GLY A 374 24.67 -8.65 10.09
N ASP A 375 23.43 -8.20 9.88
CA ASP A 375 22.55 -7.86 11.01
C ASP A 375 22.33 -9.09 11.89
N ILE A 376 22.67 -8.95 13.16
CA ILE A 376 22.34 -9.91 14.20
C ILE A 376 21.22 -9.28 15.01
N LEU A 377 20.05 -9.92 15.03
CA LEU A 377 18.98 -9.51 15.93
C LEU A 377 19.47 -9.69 17.37
N ALA A 378 19.41 -8.59 18.12
CA ALA A 378 19.91 -8.55 19.51
C ALA A 378 18.93 -9.21 20.49
#